data_46e7d67a620c645878fe1bd8ff81cec8
#
_entry.id   46e7d67a620c645878fe1bd8ff81cec8
#
_cell.length_a   1.000
_cell.length_b   1.000
_cell.length_c   1.000
_cell.angle_alpha   90.00
_cell.angle_beta   90.00
_cell.angle_gamma   90.00
#
_symmetry.space_group_name_H-M   'P 1'
#
loop_
_entity.id
_entity.type
_entity.pdbx_description
1 polymer ?
#
loop_
_entity_poly.entity_id
_entity_poly.type
_entity_poly.pdbx_seq_one_letter_code
_entity_poly.pdbx_strand_id
1 'polypeptide(L)'
;LFQLGTQSFANADFEQALKYLNQSIAIGQYNRQTKADAYYWCGESYYRLNRMVEAARDFNAYLQLTTQPNNEMYALANYNLGYIAFHRKDYTQASNYFQKYVQLEKGENATALADAYNRIGDCHLHVRNFEEAKQYYSQAEQMNTSSGDYSFYQLALVSGLQKDYTGKITLLNRLVGKYPASPYAVNAIYEKGRSYVLMDNNNQAITSFKELLTKYPESPVSRKAAAEIGLLYYQKGDYNQAIEAYKQVIEKYPGSEEARLAMRDLKSIYVDLNRIDEFAALANAMPGHIRFDANEQDSLTYAAAEKIYARGRMEEAKTSLNKYLQTFPEGAFSLNAHYYLCLIGNEQKNYDMILLHSGKLLEYPNNPFAEEALILRAEVQFNQQNMAEALASYKMLKEKATNVERRQLAETGILRCAFLLRDDIETIHAATDLLAEAKLSPELRNEALYYRAKAYTKQKADKKAMEDYRELAKDTRNPYGAEAKYQVAQSLYDAKEYAAAEKELLNYIEQSTPHAYWLARSFVLLSDVYHATGKDLDARQYLLSLQQNYQGNDDIESMIESRLSKLKVEN
;
A
#
# COMPACT_ATOMS: atom_id res chain seq x y z
N LEU A 1 12.05 -52.79 -57.45
CA LEU A 1 12.17 -52.36 -56.06
C LEU A 1 11.60 -50.94 -55.89
N PHE A 2 12.01 -49.97 -56.71
CA PHE A 2 11.50 -48.59 -56.61
C PHE A 2 9.96 -48.56 -56.74
N GLN A 3 9.38 -49.15 -57.77
CA GLN A 3 7.92 -49.22 -57.95
C GLN A 3 7.21 -49.92 -56.78
N LEU A 4 7.77 -50.99 -56.24
CA LEU A 4 7.22 -51.66 -55.07
C LEU A 4 7.26 -50.77 -53.82
N GLY A 5 8.32 -49.99 -53.68
CA GLY A 5 8.43 -49.02 -52.58
C GLY A 5 7.41 -47.88 -52.67
N THR A 6 7.26 -47.30 -53.85
CA THR A 6 6.23 -46.23 -54.09
C THR A 6 4.80 -46.73 -53.95
N GLN A 7 4.55 -47.99 -54.35
CA GLN A 7 3.23 -48.61 -54.17
C GLN A 7 2.94 -48.92 -52.70
N SER A 8 3.93 -49.41 -51.95
CA SER A 8 3.78 -49.58 -50.49
C SER A 8 3.51 -48.25 -49.79
N PHE A 9 4.18 -47.18 -50.21
CA PHE A 9 3.92 -45.85 -49.70
C PHE A 9 2.47 -45.41 -50.00
N ALA A 10 2.01 -45.59 -51.21
CA ALA A 10 0.62 -45.28 -51.63
C ALA A 10 -0.42 -46.07 -50.79
N ASN A 11 -0.09 -47.26 -50.35
CA ASN A 11 -0.91 -48.10 -49.48
C ASN A 11 -0.73 -47.74 -47.97
N ALA A 12 -0.01 -46.69 -47.65
CA ALA A 12 0.33 -46.25 -46.29
C ALA A 12 1.15 -47.28 -45.47
N ASP A 13 1.79 -48.27 -46.11
CA ASP A 13 2.73 -49.18 -45.47
C ASP A 13 4.14 -48.60 -45.57
N PHE A 14 4.43 -47.63 -44.69
CA PHE A 14 5.64 -46.84 -44.77
C PHE A 14 6.89 -47.65 -44.38
N GLU A 15 6.77 -48.59 -43.47
CA GLU A 15 7.91 -49.46 -43.12
C GLU A 15 8.29 -50.43 -44.28
N GLN A 16 7.30 -50.99 -44.96
CA GLN A 16 7.56 -51.82 -46.15
C GLN A 16 8.07 -50.97 -47.31
N ALA A 17 7.56 -49.75 -47.46
CA ALA A 17 8.07 -48.79 -48.43
C ALA A 17 9.56 -48.53 -48.21
N LEU A 18 9.97 -48.22 -46.97
CA LEU A 18 11.36 -48.02 -46.59
C LEU A 18 12.24 -49.21 -46.93
N LYS A 19 11.78 -50.44 -46.68
CA LYS A 19 12.52 -51.64 -46.99
C LYS A 19 12.85 -51.77 -48.49
N TYR A 20 11.83 -51.58 -49.37
CA TYR A 20 12.03 -51.65 -50.80
C TYR A 20 12.84 -50.49 -51.35
N LEU A 21 12.60 -49.28 -50.87
CA LEU A 21 13.29 -48.08 -51.31
C LEU A 21 14.76 -48.09 -50.91
N ASN A 22 15.11 -48.53 -49.70
CA ASN A 22 16.49 -48.66 -49.27
C ASN A 22 17.25 -49.74 -50.11
N GLN A 23 16.57 -50.83 -50.47
CA GLN A 23 17.14 -51.80 -51.40
C GLN A 23 17.37 -51.20 -52.78
N SER A 24 16.44 -50.38 -53.27
CA SER A 24 16.58 -49.63 -54.53
C SER A 24 17.76 -48.67 -54.50
N ILE A 25 17.94 -47.94 -53.42
CA ILE A 25 19.09 -47.04 -53.19
C ILE A 25 20.41 -47.79 -53.24
N ALA A 26 20.47 -48.96 -52.62
CA ALA A 26 21.68 -49.77 -52.59
C ALA A 26 22.11 -50.26 -53.98
N ILE A 27 21.16 -50.53 -54.87
CA ILE A 27 21.41 -51.00 -56.26
C ILE A 27 21.58 -49.80 -57.21
N GLY A 28 21.19 -48.61 -56.84
CA GLY A 28 21.00 -47.42 -57.71
C GLY A 28 22.25 -46.80 -58.36
N GLN A 29 23.35 -47.56 -58.49
CA GLN A 29 24.56 -47.08 -59.17
C GLN A 29 24.39 -46.85 -60.70
N TYR A 30 23.34 -47.43 -61.29
CA TYR A 30 23.08 -47.35 -62.76
C TYR A 30 22.10 -46.26 -63.14
N ASN A 31 21.27 -45.75 -62.24
CA ASN A 31 20.31 -44.70 -62.53
C ASN A 31 20.31 -43.70 -61.36
N ARG A 32 20.99 -42.60 -61.58
CA ARG A 32 21.15 -41.55 -60.57
C ARG A 32 19.80 -40.94 -60.18
N GLN A 33 18.88 -40.72 -61.15
CA GLN A 33 17.58 -40.11 -60.86
C GLN A 33 16.69 -41.06 -60.04
N THR A 34 16.60 -42.34 -60.42
CA THR A 34 15.83 -43.31 -59.65
C THR A 34 16.35 -43.45 -58.21
N LYS A 35 17.68 -43.36 -58.03
CA LYS A 35 18.26 -43.32 -56.71
C LYS A 35 17.87 -42.08 -55.92
N ALA A 36 17.88 -40.89 -56.57
CA ALA A 36 17.41 -39.66 -55.97
C ALA A 36 15.94 -39.75 -55.58
N ASP A 37 15.07 -40.19 -56.49
CA ASP A 37 13.66 -40.34 -56.21
C ASP A 37 13.36 -41.34 -55.08
N ALA A 38 14.16 -42.39 -54.98
CA ALA A 38 14.03 -43.32 -53.85
C ALA A 38 14.37 -42.64 -52.51
N TYR A 39 15.36 -41.73 -52.44
CA TYR A 39 15.61 -40.92 -51.25
C TYR A 39 14.43 -39.99 -50.94
N TYR A 40 13.80 -39.38 -51.93
CA TYR A 40 12.62 -38.56 -51.71
C TYR A 40 11.50 -39.37 -51.02
N TRP A 41 11.16 -40.55 -51.58
CA TRP A 41 10.13 -41.40 -51.02
C TRP A 41 10.49 -42.02 -49.65
N CYS A 42 11.79 -42.26 -49.39
CA CYS A 42 12.24 -42.59 -48.07
C CYS A 42 12.04 -41.41 -47.10
N GLY A 43 12.36 -40.19 -47.52
CA GLY A 43 12.14 -38.97 -46.74
C GLY A 43 10.65 -38.81 -46.40
N GLU A 44 9.74 -38.97 -47.36
CA GLU A 44 8.28 -38.96 -47.15
C GLU A 44 7.83 -40.06 -46.17
N SER A 45 8.35 -41.29 -46.31
CA SER A 45 8.01 -42.41 -45.44
C SER A 45 8.45 -42.14 -44.00
N TYR A 46 9.69 -41.67 -43.78
CA TYR A 46 10.19 -41.27 -42.48
C TYR A 46 9.41 -40.11 -41.89
N TYR A 47 9.04 -39.13 -42.69
CA TYR A 47 8.22 -38.00 -42.26
C TYR A 47 6.85 -38.45 -41.73
N ARG A 48 6.18 -39.39 -42.47
CA ARG A 48 4.90 -39.97 -42.05
C ARG A 48 5.02 -40.81 -40.77
N LEU A 49 6.16 -41.44 -40.55
CA LEU A 49 6.49 -42.17 -39.33
C LEU A 49 7.00 -41.27 -38.17
N ASN A 50 6.96 -39.95 -38.34
CA ASN A 50 7.47 -38.97 -37.37
C ASN A 50 8.98 -39.13 -37.05
N ARG A 51 9.76 -39.71 -37.97
CA ARG A 51 11.22 -39.91 -37.87
C ARG A 51 11.92 -38.73 -38.58
N MET A 52 11.85 -37.56 -37.96
CA MET A 52 12.24 -36.28 -38.58
C MET A 52 13.72 -36.17 -38.92
N VAL A 53 14.60 -36.84 -38.19
CA VAL A 53 16.07 -36.82 -38.43
C VAL A 53 16.39 -37.55 -39.71
N GLU A 54 15.83 -38.76 -39.88
CA GLU A 54 16.03 -39.60 -41.06
C GLU A 54 15.33 -38.96 -42.26
N ALA A 55 14.13 -38.42 -42.09
CA ALA A 55 13.44 -37.70 -43.14
C ALA A 55 14.29 -36.54 -43.68
N ALA A 56 14.85 -35.70 -42.81
CA ALA A 56 15.71 -34.58 -43.21
C ALA A 56 16.96 -35.05 -43.93
N ARG A 57 17.61 -36.13 -43.46
CA ARG A 57 18.77 -36.70 -44.12
C ARG A 57 18.44 -37.13 -45.56
N ASP A 58 17.32 -37.83 -45.76
CA ASP A 58 16.98 -38.40 -47.04
C ASP A 58 16.42 -37.35 -48.03
N PHE A 59 15.66 -36.36 -47.54
CA PHE A 59 15.29 -35.22 -48.40
C PHE A 59 16.54 -34.43 -48.83
N ASN A 60 17.52 -34.19 -47.98
CA ASN A 60 18.77 -33.52 -48.35
C ASN A 60 19.58 -34.37 -49.37
N ALA A 61 19.62 -35.71 -49.22
CA ALA A 61 20.25 -36.59 -50.17
C ALA A 61 19.55 -36.50 -51.55
N TYR A 62 18.20 -36.45 -51.58
CA TYR A 62 17.44 -36.20 -52.78
C TYR A 62 17.84 -34.88 -53.47
N LEU A 63 17.83 -33.77 -52.73
CA LEU A 63 18.15 -32.44 -53.25
C LEU A 63 19.57 -32.34 -53.84
N GLN A 64 20.53 -33.15 -53.34
CA GLN A 64 21.90 -33.21 -53.84
C GLN A 64 22.08 -34.11 -55.06
N LEU A 65 21.29 -35.18 -55.15
CA LEU A 65 21.45 -36.20 -56.19
C LEU A 65 20.59 -36.00 -57.43
N THR A 66 19.44 -35.38 -57.28
CA THR A 66 18.49 -35.21 -58.40
C THR A 66 19.10 -34.44 -59.57
N THR A 67 18.73 -34.87 -60.77
CA THR A 67 19.06 -34.14 -62.02
C THR A 67 17.93 -33.21 -62.46
N GLN A 68 16.85 -33.12 -61.68
CA GLN A 68 15.65 -32.34 -61.97
C GLN A 68 15.33 -31.38 -60.83
N PRO A 69 16.15 -30.33 -60.62
CA PRO A 69 16.04 -29.44 -59.47
C PRO A 69 14.83 -28.48 -59.50
N ASN A 70 14.01 -28.54 -60.52
CA ASN A 70 12.82 -27.67 -60.70
C ASN A 70 11.51 -28.47 -60.83
N ASN A 71 11.53 -29.76 -60.47
CA ASN A 71 10.30 -30.56 -60.49
C ASN A 71 9.51 -30.42 -59.20
N GLU A 72 8.28 -30.92 -59.18
CA GLU A 72 7.36 -30.88 -58.04
C GLU A 72 7.97 -31.56 -56.78
N MET A 73 8.61 -32.72 -56.92
CA MET A 73 9.25 -33.40 -55.80
C MET A 73 10.39 -32.57 -55.16
N TYR A 74 11.11 -31.78 -55.97
CA TYR A 74 12.14 -30.90 -55.46
C TYR A 74 11.54 -29.75 -54.64
N ALA A 75 10.43 -29.19 -55.12
CA ALA A 75 9.68 -28.18 -54.40
C ALA A 75 9.14 -28.76 -53.05
N LEU A 76 8.48 -29.89 -53.09
CA LEU A 76 7.90 -30.55 -51.92
C LEU A 76 8.95 -31.03 -50.91
N ALA A 77 10.15 -31.47 -51.35
CA ALA A 77 11.25 -31.78 -50.45
C ALA A 77 11.69 -30.55 -49.66
N ASN A 78 11.77 -29.38 -50.29
CA ASN A 78 12.05 -28.10 -49.57
C ASN A 78 10.89 -27.75 -48.60
N TYR A 79 9.65 -27.93 -49.00
CA TYR A 79 8.51 -27.68 -48.14
C TYR A 79 8.56 -28.54 -46.85
N ASN A 80 8.80 -29.85 -47.00
CA ASN A 80 8.92 -30.76 -45.86
C ASN A 80 10.13 -30.45 -44.98
N LEU A 81 11.29 -30.11 -45.56
CA LEU A 81 12.47 -29.66 -44.82
C LEU A 81 12.20 -28.36 -44.07
N GLY A 82 11.39 -27.47 -44.64
CA GLY A 82 10.92 -26.26 -43.99
C GLY A 82 10.17 -26.58 -42.69
N TYR A 83 9.24 -27.52 -42.72
CA TYR A 83 8.52 -27.97 -41.52
C TYR A 83 9.42 -28.67 -40.52
N ILE A 84 10.36 -29.52 -40.96
CA ILE A 84 11.31 -30.19 -40.07
C ILE A 84 12.17 -29.15 -39.35
N ALA A 85 12.69 -28.14 -40.04
CA ALA A 85 13.48 -27.07 -39.45
C ALA A 85 12.62 -26.21 -38.50
N PHE A 86 11.37 -25.93 -38.88
CA PHE A 86 10.44 -25.18 -38.03
C PHE A 86 10.17 -25.88 -36.69
N HIS A 87 9.91 -27.20 -36.72
CA HIS A 87 9.73 -27.99 -35.50
C HIS A 87 10.99 -28.03 -34.60
N ARG A 88 12.19 -27.96 -35.22
CA ARG A 88 13.46 -27.81 -34.50
C ARG A 88 13.70 -26.39 -33.99
N LYS A 89 12.79 -25.45 -34.25
CA LYS A 89 12.90 -24.02 -33.95
C LYS A 89 14.07 -23.32 -34.67
N ASP A 90 14.57 -23.90 -35.74
CA ASP A 90 15.51 -23.25 -36.65
C ASP A 90 14.73 -22.44 -37.68
N TYR A 91 14.23 -21.29 -37.21
CA TYR A 91 13.34 -20.44 -38.02
C TYR A 91 14.04 -19.83 -39.22
N THR A 92 15.35 -19.60 -39.13
CA THR A 92 16.14 -19.09 -40.25
C THR A 92 16.20 -20.13 -41.38
N GLN A 93 16.57 -21.36 -41.05
CA GLN A 93 16.63 -22.44 -42.06
C GLN A 93 15.25 -22.81 -42.57
N ALA A 94 14.24 -22.85 -41.69
CA ALA A 94 12.85 -23.07 -42.08
C ALA A 94 12.37 -22.05 -43.13
N SER A 95 12.60 -20.77 -42.86
CA SER A 95 12.25 -19.68 -43.81
C SER A 95 12.95 -19.88 -45.15
N ASN A 96 14.22 -20.23 -45.20
CA ASN A 96 14.97 -20.46 -46.43
C ASN A 96 14.38 -21.62 -47.24
N TYR A 97 14.01 -22.70 -46.60
CA TYR A 97 13.38 -23.85 -47.28
C TYR A 97 11.98 -23.51 -47.82
N PHE A 98 11.14 -22.84 -47.04
CA PHE A 98 9.83 -22.40 -47.50
C PHE A 98 9.94 -21.36 -48.61
N GLN A 99 10.87 -20.42 -48.55
CA GLN A 99 11.12 -19.49 -49.66
C GLN A 99 11.54 -20.19 -50.93
N LYS A 100 12.36 -21.26 -50.82
CA LYS A 100 12.73 -22.07 -51.98
C LYS A 100 11.52 -22.80 -52.57
N TYR A 101 10.64 -23.31 -51.72
CA TYR A 101 9.37 -23.89 -52.17
C TYR A 101 8.53 -22.85 -52.96
N VAL A 102 8.32 -21.67 -52.35
CA VAL A 102 7.53 -20.60 -53.00
C VAL A 102 8.10 -20.16 -54.35
N GLN A 103 9.44 -20.12 -54.51
CA GLN A 103 10.07 -19.80 -55.79
C GLN A 103 9.85 -20.88 -56.87
N LEU A 104 9.70 -22.13 -56.47
CA LEU A 104 9.56 -23.29 -57.38
C LEU A 104 8.09 -23.62 -57.70
N GLU A 105 7.20 -23.34 -56.76
CA GLU A 105 5.77 -23.55 -56.92
C GLU A 105 5.17 -22.57 -57.94
N LYS A 106 4.60 -23.07 -59.01
CA LYS A 106 4.08 -22.27 -60.15
C LYS A 106 2.61 -21.87 -59.97
N GLY A 107 2.07 -21.99 -58.75
CA GLY A 107 0.68 -21.67 -58.45
C GLY A 107 -0.31 -22.80 -58.70
N GLU A 108 0.17 -24.00 -58.96
CA GLU A 108 -0.67 -25.18 -59.16
C GLU A 108 -1.34 -25.65 -57.86
N ASN A 109 -0.67 -25.43 -56.72
CA ASN A 109 -1.20 -25.72 -55.38
C ASN A 109 -1.31 -24.45 -54.53
N ALA A 110 -2.34 -23.65 -54.78
CA ALA A 110 -2.58 -22.41 -54.08
C ALA A 110 -2.68 -22.57 -52.54
N THR A 111 -3.21 -23.71 -52.07
CA THR A 111 -3.35 -23.97 -50.64
C THR A 111 -1.99 -24.17 -49.97
N ALA A 112 -1.11 -24.99 -50.55
CA ALA A 112 0.22 -25.25 -50.03
C ALA A 112 1.11 -23.98 -50.15
N LEU A 113 0.93 -23.20 -51.22
CA LEU A 113 1.64 -21.94 -51.38
C LEU A 113 1.23 -20.89 -50.33
N ALA A 114 -0.07 -20.76 -50.05
CA ALA A 114 -0.56 -19.90 -48.98
C ALA A 114 -0.07 -20.36 -47.60
N ASP A 115 -0.03 -21.67 -47.35
CA ASP A 115 0.54 -22.20 -46.12
C ASP A 115 2.04 -21.91 -46.02
N ALA A 116 2.81 -22.10 -47.10
CA ALA A 116 4.23 -21.74 -47.09
C ALA A 116 4.47 -20.26 -46.75
N TYR A 117 3.68 -19.35 -47.34
CA TYR A 117 3.73 -17.92 -46.97
C TYR A 117 3.40 -17.71 -45.48
N ASN A 118 2.41 -18.37 -44.93
CA ASN A 118 2.10 -18.32 -43.52
C ASN A 118 3.26 -18.82 -42.65
N ARG A 119 3.90 -19.95 -43.03
CA ARG A 119 5.06 -20.49 -42.30
C ARG A 119 6.28 -19.54 -42.36
N ILE A 120 6.53 -18.90 -43.51
CA ILE A 120 7.56 -17.88 -43.60
C ILE A 120 7.24 -16.69 -42.65
N GLY A 121 5.99 -16.25 -42.66
CA GLY A 121 5.48 -15.24 -41.74
C GLY A 121 5.73 -15.62 -40.26
N ASP A 122 5.41 -16.88 -39.90
CA ASP A 122 5.65 -17.40 -38.57
C ASP A 122 7.16 -17.38 -38.18
N CYS A 123 8.03 -17.78 -39.12
CA CYS A 123 9.48 -17.73 -38.92
C CYS A 123 9.96 -16.30 -38.61
N HIS A 124 9.51 -15.32 -39.39
CA HIS A 124 9.82 -13.93 -39.18
C HIS A 124 9.24 -13.39 -37.88
N LEU A 125 8.03 -13.78 -37.52
CA LEU A 125 7.42 -13.44 -36.24
C LEU A 125 8.23 -13.93 -35.04
N HIS A 126 8.70 -15.19 -35.08
CA HIS A 126 9.51 -15.77 -34.03
C HIS A 126 10.86 -15.07 -33.82
N VAL A 127 11.47 -14.55 -34.89
CA VAL A 127 12.69 -13.75 -34.83
C VAL A 127 12.43 -12.24 -34.70
N ARG A 128 11.16 -11.85 -34.48
CA ARG A 128 10.70 -10.47 -34.29
C ARG A 128 10.88 -9.54 -35.50
N ASN A 129 10.94 -10.08 -36.69
CA ASN A 129 10.93 -9.32 -37.93
C ASN A 129 9.47 -9.04 -38.33
N PHE A 130 8.85 -8.07 -37.68
CA PHE A 130 7.40 -7.85 -37.79
C PHE A 130 6.95 -7.38 -39.17
N GLU A 131 7.74 -6.54 -39.84
CA GLU A 131 7.38 -6.04 -41.18
C GLU A 131 7.39 -7.15 -42.24
N GLU A 132 8.43 -7.98 -42.23
CA GLU A 132 8.50 -9.15 -43.12
C GLU A 132 7.40 -10.15 -42.79
N ALA A 133 7.11 -10.40 -41.54
CA ALA A 133 6.02 -11.26 -41.12
C ALA A 133 4.67 -10.78 -41.72
N LYS A 134 4.38 -9.47 -41.60
CA LYS A 134 3.16 -8.87 -42.18
C LYS A 134 3.10 -9.03 -43.69
N GLN A 135 4.21 -8.83 -44.40
CA GLN A 135 4.25 -9.02 -45.86
C GLN A 135 3.86 -10.44 -46.27
N TYR A 136 4.46 -11.44 -45.64
CA TYR A 136 4.17 -12.83 -45.95
C TYR A 136 2.76 -13.27 -45.57
N TYR A 137 2.25 -12.86 -44.41
CA TYR A 137 0.85 -13.12 -44.06
C TYR A 137 -0.13 -12.41 -45.00
N SER A 138 0.20 -11.21 -45.47
CA SER A 138 -0.62 -10.50 -46.46
C SER A 138 -0.64 -11.21 -47.80
N GLN A 139 0.49 -11.77 -48.24
CA GLN A 139 0.55 -12.59 -49.46
C GLN A 139 -0.30 -13.85 -49.32
N ALA A 140 -0.23 -14.53 -48.18
CA ALA A 140 -1.07 -15.69 -47.91
C ALA A 140 -2.58 -15.35 -47.92
N GLU A 141 -2.97 -14.22 -47.32
CA GLU A 141 -4.36 -13.75 -47.28
C GLU A 141 -4.91 -13.44 -48.68
N GLN A 142 -4.11 -12.76 -49.52
CA GLN A 142 -4.49 -12.39 -50.89
C GLN A 142 -4.76 -13.58 -51.78
N MET A 143 -4.22 -14.75 -51.48
CA MET A 143 -4.48 -15.97 -52.20
C MET A 143 -5.91 -16.52 -52.00
N ASN A 144 -6.63 -15.99 -51.01
CA ASN A 144 -8.02 -16.31 -50.72
C ASN A 144 -8.32 -17.82 -50.57
N THR A 145 -7.40 -18.53 -49.95
CA THR A 145 -7.52 -19.96 -49.64
C THR A 145 -8.24 -20.21 -48.32
N SER A 146 -8.43 -21.47 -47.96
CA SER A 146 -9.02 -21.87 -46.65
C SER A 146 -8.19 -21.46 -45.45
N SER A 147 -6.89 -21.13 -45.60
CA SER A 147 -6.00 -20.64 -44.52
C SER A 147 -5.99 -19.12 -44.38
N GLY A 148 -6.86 -18.40 -45.06
CA GLY A 148 -6.94 -16.95 -45.00
C GLY A 148 -7.38 -16.42 -43.63
N ASP A 149 -8.14 -17.18 -42.89
CA ASP A 149 -8.52 -16.87 -41.51
C ASP A 149 -7.28 -16.86 -40.56
N TYR A 150 -6.39 -17.85 -40.72
CA TYR A 150 -5.11 -17.86 -40.00
C TYR A 150 -4.27 -16.62 -40.31
N SER A 151 -4.14 -16.30 -41.61
CA SER A 151 -3.38 -15.13 -42.08
C SER A 151 -3.89 -13.83 -41.45
N PHE A 152 -5.23 -13.62 -41.47
CA PHE A 152 -5.83 -12.44 -40.81
C PHE A 152 -5.56 -12.40 -39.33
N TYR A 153 -5.66 -13.53 -38.64
CA TYR A 153 -5.43 -13.59 -37.21
C TYR A 153 -3.98 -13.23 -36.86
N GLN A 154 -3.03 -13.79 -37.60
CA GLN A 154 -1.61 -13.49 -37.40
C GLN A 154 -1.27 -12.02 -37.74
N LEU A 155 -1.80 -11.48 -38.85
CA LEU A 155 -1.67 -10.06 -39.18
C LEU A 155 -2.16 -9.16 -38.02
N ALA A 156 -3.29 -9.49 -37.41
CA ALA A 156 -3.85 -8.76 -36.29
C ALA A 156 -2.93 -8.85 -35.06
N LEU A 157 -2.41 -10.04 -34.77
CA LEU A 157 -1.49 -10.23 -33.64
C LEU A 157 -0.21 -9.40 -33.83
N VAL A 158 0.40 -9.43 -35.00
CA VAL A 158 1.61 -8.63 -35.31
C VAL A 158 1.32 -7.15 -35.21
N SER A 159 0.19 -6.65 -35.71
CA SER A 159 -0.23 -5.26 -35.55
C SER A 159 -0.32 -4.88 -34.04
N GLY A 160 -0.86 -5.78 -33.22
CA GLY A 160 -0.91 -5.58 -31.78
C GLY A 160 0.48 -5.52 -31.10
N LEU A 161 1.42 -6.37 -31.54
CA LEU A 161 2.80 -6.34 -31.06
C LEU A 161 3.51 -5.01 -31.41
N GLN A 162 3.15 -4.40 -32.53
CA GLN A 162 3.59 -3.08 -32.95
C GLN A 162 2.78 -1.93 -32.31
N LYS A 163 1.84 -2.24 -31.41
CA LYS A 163 0.93 -1.30 -30.75
C LYS A 163 -0.05 -0.59 -31.70
N ASP A 164 -0.22 -1.08 -32.91
CA ASP A 164 -1.27 -0.64 -33.83
C ASP A 164 -2.58 -1.36 -33.48
N TYR A 165 -3.21 -0.92 -32.38
CA TYR A 165 -4.45 -1.54 -31.91
C TYR A 165 -5.63 -1.26 -32.84
N THR A 166 -5.66 -0.12 -33.53
CA THR A 166 -6.69 0.23 -34.50
C THR A 166 -6.62 -0.69 -35.72
N GLY A 167 -5.42 -0.88 -36.27
CA GLY A 167 -5.19 -1.85 -37.36
C GLY A 167 -5.53 -3.27 -36.93
N LYS A 168 -5.13 -3.68 -35.73
CA LYS A 168 -5.49 -4.97 -35.14
C LYS A 168 -7.01 -5.19 -35.11
N ILE A 169 -7.78 -4.25 -34.57
CA ILE A 169 -9.23 -4.32 -34.47
C ILE A 169 -9.86 -4.43 -35.87
N THR A 170 -9.38 -3.65 -36.84
CA THR A 170 -9.87 -3.70 -38.22
C THR A 170 -9.67 -5.08 -38.83
N LEU A 171 -8.49 -5.67 -38.67
CA LEU A 171 -8.17 -7.01 -39.17
C LEU A 171 -9.03 -8.10 -38.48
N LEU A 172 -9.21 -8.01 -37.17
CA LEU A 172 -10.05 -8.96 -36.42
C LEU A 172 -11.52 -8.87 -36.83
N ASN A 173 -12.06 -7.67 -37.07
CA ASN A 173 -13.42 -7.51 -37.61
C ASN A 173 -13.55 -8.10 -39.02
N ARG A 174 -12.55 -7.93 -39.89
CA ARG A 174 -12.52 -8.56 -41.22
C ARG A 174 -12.48 -10.08 -41.12
N LEU A 175 -11.70 -10.63 -40.19
CA LEU A 175 -11.66 -12.08 -39.95
C LEU A 175 -13.05 -12.61 -39.59
N VAL A 176 -13.68 -12.05 -38.57
CA VAL A 176 -14.99 -12.51 -38.09
C VAL A 176 -16.08 -12.33 -39.16
N GLY A 177 -16.00 -11.25 -39.94
CA GLY A 177 -16.94 -11.00 -41.03
C GLY A 177 -16.77 -11.94 -42.22
N LYS A 178 -15.53 -12.23 -42.61
CA LYS A 178 -15.24 -13.09 -43.79
C LYS A 178 -15.26 -14.58 -43.47
N TYR A 179 -14.87 -14.95 -42.24
CA TYR A 179 -14.73 -16.33 -41.77
C TYR A 179 -15.48 -16.57 -40.45
N PRO A 180 -16.82 -16.44 -40.41
CA PRO A 180 -17.57 -16.53 -39.15
C PRO A 180 -17.50 -17.91 -38.47
N ALA A 181 -17.21 -18.97 -39.24
CA ALA A 181 -17.03 -20.33 -38.72
C ALA A 181 -15.56 -20.68 -38.41
N SER A 182 -14.66 -19.73 -38.52
CA SER A 182 -13.24 -19.93 -38.22
C SER A 182 -13.00 -20.33 -36.76
N PRO A 183 -12.10 -21.27 -36.50
CA PRO A 183 -11.67 -21.57 -35.13
C PRO A 183 -11.01 -20.37 -34.42
N TYR A 184 -10.57 -19.38 -35.18
CA TYR A 184 -9.99 -18.14 -34.63
C TYR A 184 -11.05 -17.08 -34.30
N ALA A 185 -12.30 -17.21 -34.72
CA ALA A 185 -13.33 -16.19 -34.52
C ALA A 185 -13.56 -15.85 -33.04
N VAL A 186 -13.58 -16.86 -32.17
CA VAL A 186 -13.73 -16.70 -30.73
C VAL A 186 -12.59 -15.85 -30.14
N ASN A 187 -11.35 -16.24 -30.45
CA ASN A 187 -10.16 -15.51 -30.01
C ASN A 187 -10.08 -14.12 -30.64
N ALA A 188 -10.53 -13.96 -31.89
CA ALA A 188 -10.54 -12.65 -32.56
C ALA A 188 -11.45 -11.65 -31.84
N ILE A 189 -12.64 -12.05 -31.41
CA ILE A 189 -13.55 -11.17 -30.66
C ILE A 189 -12.95 -10.84 -29.27
N TYR A 190 -12.33 -11.82 -28.62
CA TYR A 190 -11.65 -11.59 -27.33
C TYR A 190 -10.50 -10.60 -27.48
N GLU A 191 -9.62 -10.81 -28.46
CA GLU A 191 -8.48 -9.94 -28.75
C GLU A 191 -8.90 -8.53 -29.18
N LYS A 192 -10.06 -8.40 -29.85
CA LYS A 192 -10.69 -7.09 -30.12
C LYS A 192 -11.03 -6.37 -28.81
N GLY A 193 -11.68 -7.04 -27.88
CA GLY A 193 -12.00 -6.51 -26.55
C GLY A 193 -10.73 -6.08 -25.79
N ARG A 194 -9.72 -6.95 -25.78
CA ARG A 194 -8.41 -6.66 -25.16
C ARG A 194 -7.72 -5.43 -25.77
N SER A 195 -7.84 -5.27 -27.10
CA SER A 195 -7.28 -4.11 -27.79
C SER A 195 -7.97 -2.81 -27.38
N TYR A 196 -9.29 -2.82 -27.19
CA TYR A 196 -10.01 -1.67 -26.66
C TYR A 196 -9.62 -1.35 -25.20
N VAL A 197 -9.34 -2.35 -24.37
CA VAL A 197 -8.81 -2.14 -23.02
C VAL A 197 -7.46 -1.39 -23.07
N LEU A 198 -6.55 -1.84 -23.97
CA LEU A 198 -5.24 -1.21 -24.14
C LEU A 198 -5.31 0.22 -24.70
N MET A 199 -6.42 0.58 -25.34
CA MET A 199 -6.72 1.94 -25.82
C MET A 199 -7.53 2.76 -24.80
N ASP A 200 -7.72 2.26 -23.58
CA ASP A 200 -8.55 2.86 -22.54
C ASP A 200 -10.01 3.10 -22.96
N ASN A 201 -10.50 2.32 -23.95
CA ASN A 201 -11.87 2.37 -24.42
C ASN A 201 -12.72 1.25 -23.81
N ASN A 202 -12.96 1.38 -22.50
CA ASN A 202 -13.63 0.36 -21.70
C ASN A 202 -15.05 0.05 -22.18
N ASN A 203 -15.77 1.02 -22.73
CA ASN A 203 -17.13 0.80 -23.24
C ASN A 203 -17.14 -0.14 -24.45
N GLN A 204 -16.25 0.07 -25.42
CA GLN A 204 -16.12 -0.79 -26.57
C GLN A 204 -15.55 -2.18 -26.22
N ALA A 205 -14.67 -2.23 -25.22
CA ALA A 205 -14.17 -3.48 -24.66
C ALA A 205 -15.32 -4.33 -24.10
N ILE A 206 -16.14 -3.75 -23.21
CA ILE A 206 -17.32 -4.41 -22.64
C ILE A 206 -18.28 -4.87 -23.72
N THR A 207 -18.54 -4.04 -24.73
CA THR A 207 -19.40 -4.41 -25.88
C THR A 207 -18.85 -5.63 -26.61
N SER A 208 -17.55 -5.66 -26.89
CA SER A 208 -16.89 -6.80 -27.57
C SER A 208 -16.93 -8.08 -26.73
N PHE A 209 -16.70 -7.98 -25.41
CA PHE A 209 -16.80 -9.13 -24.53
C PHE A 209 -18.24 -9.64 -24.39
N LYS A 210 -19.26 -8.76 -24.35
CA LYS A 210 -20.67 -9.15 -24.37
C LYS A 210 -21.06 -9.82 -25.68
N GLU A 211 -20.53 -9.35 -26.81
CA GLU A 211 -20.68 -10.03 -28.12
C GLU A 211 -20.17 -11.47 -28.05
N LEU A 212 -19.00 -11.67 -27.44
CA LEU A 212 -18.41 -13.00 -27.26
C LEU A 212 -19.29 -13.92 -26.43
N LEU A 213 -19.79 -13.42 -25.28
CA LEU A 213 -20.68 -14.17 -24.39
C LEU A 213 -21.99 -14.58 -25.06
N THR A 214 -22.50 -13.76 -25.98
CA THR A 214 -23.74 -14.03 -26.72
C THR A 214 -23.52 -15.06 -27.81
N LYS A 215 -22.45 -14.93 -28.59
CA LYS A 215 -22.18 -15.79 -29.75
C LYS A 215 -21.59 -17.14 -29.37
N TYR A 216 -20.76 -17.19 -28.33
CA TYR A 216 -19.99 -18.38 -27.96
C TYR A 216 -20.05 -18.66 -26.45
N PRO A 217 -21.26 -18.84 -25.86
CA PRO A 217 -21.45 -18.88 -24.41
C PRO A 217 -20.67 -20.02 -23.70
N GLU A 218 -20.44 -21.13 -24.42
CA GLU A 218 -19.77 -22.32 -23.85
C GLU A 218 -18.23 -22.31 -24.01
N SER A 219 -17.70 -21.29 -24.68
CA SER A 219 -16.25 -21.22 -24.90
C SER A 219 -15.48 -20.92 -23.61
N PRO A 220 -14.35 -21.61 -23.39
CA PRO A 220 -13.44 -21.22 -22.27
C PRO A 220 -12.99 -19.76 -22.33
N VAL A 221 -12.90 -19.18 -23.54
CA VAL A 221 -12.52 -17.77 -23.72
C VAL A 221 -13.63 -16.83 -23.23
N SER A 222 -14.89 -17.26 -23.34
CA SER A 222 -16.04 -16.49 -22.85
C SER A 222 -16.05 -16.37 -21.33
N ARG A 223 -15.57 -17.38 -20.61
CA ARG A 223 -15.39 -17.26 -19.15
C ARG A 223 -14.41 -16.13 -18.78
N LYS A 224 -13.28 -16.05 -19.51
CA LYS A 224 -12.30 -14.97 -19.34
C LYS A 224 -12.93 -13.60 -19.65
N ALA A 225 -13.66 -13.51 -20.77
CA ALA A 225 -14.35 -12.27 -21.15
C ALA A 225 -15.37 -11.82 -20.10
N ALA A 226 -16.12 -12.75 -19.51
CA ALA A 226 -17.07 -12.44 -18.45
C ALA A 226 -16.38 -11.86 -17.20
N ALA A 227 -15.23 -12.42 -16.81
CA ALA A 227 -14.44 -11.89 -15.70
C ALA A 227 -13.85 -10.50 -16.02
N GLU A 228 -13.38 -10.29 -17.24
CA GLU A 228 -12.89 -8.97 -17.70
C GLU A 228 -13.99 -7.89 -17.66
N ILE A 229 -15.22 -8.22 -17.99
CA ILE A 229 -16.35 -7.29 -17.86
C ILE A 229 -16.52 -6.82 -16.41
N GLY A 230 -16.47 -7.74 -15.46
CA GLY A 230 -16.53 -7.42 -14.04
C GLY A 230 -15.39 -6.47 -13.60
N LEU A 231 -14.17 -6.77 -14.03
CA LEU A 231 -12.99 -5.96 -13.74
C LEU A 231 -13.10 -4.55 -14.34
N LEU A 232 -13.57 -4.42 -15.57
CA LEU A 232 -13.73 -3.12 -16.24
C LEU A 232 -14.76 -2.24 -15.54
N TYR A 233 -15.89 -2.81 -15.10
CA TYR A 233 -16.86 -2.07 -14.29
C TYR A 233 -16.28 -1.66 -12.93
N TYR A 234 -15.51 -2.55 -12.30
CA TYR A 234 -14.84 -2.24 -11.04
C TYR A 234 -13.85 -1.07 -11.19
N GLN A 235 -12.99 -1.10 -12.20
CA GLN A 235 -12.02 -0.03 -12.48
C GLN A 235 -12.71 1.31 -12.80
N LYS A 236 -13.89 1.27 -13.40
CA LYS A 236 -14.70 2.45 -13.69
C LYS A 236 -15.40 3.01 -12.44
N GLY A 237 -15.38 2.28 -11.32
CA GLY A 237 -16.11 2.63 -10.10
C GLY A 237 -17.61 2.29 -10.15
N ASP A 238 -18.05 1.57 -11.18
CA ASP A 238 -19.44 1.10 -11.30
C ASP A 238 -19.59 -0.24 -10.55
N TYR A 239 -19.57 -0.14 -9.23
CA TYR A 239 -19.57 -1.31 -8.35
C TYR A 239 -20.83 -2.16 -8.50
N ASN A 240 -21.99 -1.59 -8.78
CA ASN A 240 -23.21 -2.36 -8.95
C ASN A 240 -23.15 -3.25 -10.20
N GLN A 241 -22.68 -2.71 -11.33
CA GLN A 241 -22.48 -3.48 -12.55
C GLN A 241 -21.36 -4.53 -12.38
N ALA A 242 -20.29 -4.19 -11.66
CA ALA A 242 -19.22 -5.13 -11.35
C ALA A 242 -19.73 -6.33 -10.52
N ILE A 243 -20.52 -6.06 -9.48
CA ILE A 243 -21.15 -7.10 -8.65
C ILE A 243 -22.01 -8.03 -9.50
N GLU A 244 -22.90 -7.48 -10.34
CA GLU A 244 -23.76 -8.29 -11.19
C GLU A 244 -22.97 -9.12 -12.21
N ALA A 245 -21.94 -8.54 -12.83
CA ALA A 245 -21.08 -9.26 -13.77
C ALA A 245 -20.33 -10.42 -13.09
N TYR A 246 -19.75 -10.19 -11.92
CA TYR A 246 -19.05 -11.24 -11.19
C TYR A 246 -19.98 -12.33 -10.65
N LYS A 247 -21.20 -11.98 -10.20
CA LYS A 247 -22.22 -12.98 -9.84
C LYS A 247 -22.54 -13.91 -11.01
N GLN A 248 -22.75 -13.35 -12.19
CA GLN A 248 -23.00 -14.13 -13.40
C GLN A 248 -21.84 -15.08 -13.74
N VAL A 249 -20.59 -14.66 -13.52
CA VAL A 249 -19.41 -15.55 -13.70
C VAL A 249 -19.48 -16.74 -12.75
N ILE A 250 -19.79 -16.50 -11.48
CA ILE A 250 -19.84 -17.56 -10.45
C ILE A 250 -21.01 -18.52 -10.69
N GLU A 251 -22.17 -17.99 -11.01
CA GLU A 251 -23.37 -18.79 -11.26
C GLU A 251 -23.25 -19.64 -12.53
N LYS A 252 -22.71 -19.04 -13.62
CA LYS A 252 -22.63 -19.71 -14.91
C LYS A 252 -21.45 -20.68 -15.01
N TYR A 253 -20.36 -20.40 -14.33
CA TYR A 253 -19.12 -21.18 -14.43
C TYR A 253 -18.62 -21.66 -13.05
N PRO A 254 -19.47 -22.33 -12.24
CA PRO A 254 -19.11 -22.73 -10.88
C PRO A 254 -17.88 -23.64 -10.89
N GLY A 255 -16.95 -23.41 -9.93
CA GLY A 255 -15.72 -24.19 -9.80
C GLY A 255 -14.62 -23.83 -10.79
N SER A 256 -14.84 -22.90 -11.72
CA SER A 256 -13.79 -22.40 -12.61
C SER A 256 -12.81 -21.48 -11.90
N GLU A 257 -11.62 -21.29 -12.47
CA GLU A 257 -10.64 -20.31 -11.99
C GLU A 257 -11.21 -18.89 -12.02
N GLU A 258 -11.94 -18.57 -13.08
CA GLU A 258 -12.60 -17.27 -13.24
C GLU A 258 -13.66 -17.02 -12.17
N ALA A 259 -14.43 -18.03 -11.77
CA ALA A 259 -15.39 -17.92 -10.67
C ALA A 259 -14.70 -17.70 -9.33
N ARG A 260 -13.57 -18.36 -9.09
CA ARG A 260 -12.76 -18.18 -7.88
C ARG A 260 -12.19 -16.75 -7.79
N LEU A 261 -11.67 -16.24 -8.91
CA LEU A 261 -11.18 -14.87 -9.00
C LEU A 261 -12.31 -13.84 -8.83
N ALA A 262 -13.47 -14.09 -9.49
CA ALA A 262 -14.65 -13.24 -9.36
C ALA A 262 -15.13 -13.15 -7.90
N MET A 263 -15.11 -14.26 -7.15
CA MET A 263 -15.49 -14.28 -5.74
C MET A 263 -14.52 -13.44 -4.89
N ARG A 264 -13.21 -13.55 -5.16
CA ARG A 264 -12.19 -12.73 -4.48
C ARG A 264 -12.41 -11.24 -4.75
N ASP A 265 -12.70 -10.88 -5.99
CA ASP A 265 -12.90 -9.49 -6.39
C ASP A 265 -14.22 -8.94 -5.84
N LEU A 266 -15.30 -9.75 -5.82
CA LEU A 266 -16.54 -9.43 -5.12
C LEU A 266 -16.30 -9.13 -3.64
N LYS A 267 -15.55 -9.98 -2.96
CA LYS A 267 -15.17 -9.76 -1.57
C LYS A 267 -14.50 -8.40 -1.38
N SER A 268 -13.56 -8.04 -2.26
CA SER A 268 -12.90 -6.74 -2.23
C SER A 268 -13.88 -5.57 -2.42
N ILE A 269 -14.80 -5.69 -3.39
CA ILE A 269 -15.83 -4.67 -3.64
C ILE A 269 -16.73 -4.47 -2.41
N TYR A 270 -17.20 -5.56 -1.81
CA TYR A 270 -18.07 -5.46 -0.64
C TYR A 270 -17.36 -4.90 0.60
N VAL A 271 -16.05 -5.17 0.75
CA VAL A 271 -15.20 -4.50 1.75
C VAL A 271 -15.12 -3.00 1.45
N ASP A 272 -14.87 -2.60 0.21
CA ASP A 272 -14.79 -1.20 -0.20
C ASP A 272 -16.09 -0.43 -0.01
N LEU A 273 -17.23 -1.11 -0.15
CA LEU A 273 -18.56 -0.56 0.07
C LEU A 273 -19.02 -0.67 1.52
N ASN A 274 -18.26 -1.30 2.40
CA ASN A 274 -18.64 -1.60 3.79
C ASN A 274 -19.98 -2.38 3.89
N ARG A 275 -20.17 -3.36 2.99
CA ARG A 275 -21.40 -4.17 2.86
C ARG A 275 -21.12 -5.66 3.09
N ILE A 276 -20.37 -5.98 4.16
CA ILE A 276 -19.91 -7.35 4.44
C ILE A 276 -21.05 -8.32 4.72
N ASP A 277 -22.13 -7.87 5.37
CA ASP A 277 -23.32 -8.70 5.64
C ASP A 277 -23.95 -9.20 4.34
N GLU A 278 -23.99 -8.36 3.31
CA GLU A 278 -24.50 -8.75 2.00
C GLU A 278 -23.58 -9.75 1.29
N PHE A 279 -22.26 -9.56 1.43
CA PHE A 279 -21.30 -10.53 0.91
C PHE A 279 -21.46 -11.89 1.61
N ALA A 280 -21.61 -11.91 2.94
CA ALA A 280 -21.82 -13.12 3.71
C ALA A 280 -23.08 -13.86 3.23
N ALA A 281 -24.20 -13.15 3.06
CA ALA A 281 -25.44 -13.71 2.54
C ALA A 281 -25.24 -14.28 1.11
N LEU A 282 -24.54 -13.56 0.24
CA LEU A 282 -24.24 -13.98 -1.13
C LEU A 282 -23.36 -15.25 -1.15
N ALA A 283 -22.27 -15.26 -0.39
CA ALA A 283 -21.34 -16.39 -0.33
C ALA A 283 -22.02 -17.67 0.16
N ASN A 284 -22.92 -17.55 1.15
CA ASN A 284 -23.69 -18.68 1.67
C ASN A 284 -24.78 -19.19 0.71
N ALA A 285 -25.28 -18.33 -0.18
CA ALA A 285 -26.30 -18.69 -1.16
C ALA A 285 -25.73 -19.28 -2.46
N MET A 286 -24.45 -19.09 -2.74
CA MET A 286 -23.82 -19.50 -4.01
C MET A 286 -23.45 -20.98 -4.02
N PRO A 287 -23.58 -21.66 -5.17
CA PRO A 287 -23.13 -23.04 -5.34
C PRO A 287 -21.60 -23.11 -5.30
N GLY A 288 -21.06 -24.06 -4.53
CA GLY A 288 -19.62 -24.32 -4.49
C GLY A 288 -18.96 -24.23 -3.11
N HIS A 289 -19.73 -24.13 -2.05
CA HIS A 289 -19.28 -24.24 -0.63
C HIS A 289 -18.08 -23.37 -0.23
N ILE A 290 -18.09 -22.10 -0.61
CA ILE A 290 -17.23 -21.13 0.05
C ILE A 290 -17.89 -20.86 1.42
N ARG A 291 -17.41 -21.55 2.45
CA ARG A 291 -17.84 -21.27 3.82
C ARG A 291 -17.27 -19.93 4.22
N PHE A 292 -18.14 -18.95 4.30
CA PHE A 292 -17.84 -17.67 4.92
C PHE A 292 -18.08 -17.83 6.42
N ASP A 293 -17.02 -18.10 7.17
CA ASP A 293 -17.12 -18.33 8.60
C ASP A 293 -17.15 -17.03 9.41
N ALA A 294 -17.50 -17.14 10.69
CA ALA A 294 -17.60 -15.98 11.57
C ALA A 294 -16.26 -15.23 11.77
N ASN A 295 -15.13 -15.95 11.73
CA ASN A 295 -13.82 -15.34 11.87
C ASN A 295 -13.44 -14.52 10.62
N GLU A 296 -13.80 -15.02 9.45
CA GLU A 296 -13.59 -14.27 8.20
C GLU A 296 -14.49 -13.04 8.14
N GLN A 297 -15.74 -13.16 8.61
CA GLN A 297 -16.68 -12.04 8.69
C GLN A 297 -16.19 -10.98 9.68
N ASP A 298 -15.70 -11.37 10.86
CA ASP A 298 -15.05 -10.48 11.83
C ASP A 298 -13.93 -9.69 11.18
N SER A 299 -12.95 -10.39 10.58
CA SER A 299 -11.78 -9.78 9.96
C SER A 299 -12.14 -8.80 8.83
N LEU A 300 -13.10 -9.15 7.98
CA LEU A 300 -13.51 -8.31 6.86
C LEU A 300 -14.33 -7.10 7.29
N THR A 301 -15.20 -7.26 8.29
CA THR A 301 -16.00 -6.16 8.82
C THR A 301 -15.08 -5.10 9.44
N TYR A 302 -14.07 -5.54 10.20
CA TYR A 302 -13.05 -4.64 10.72
C TYR A 302 -12.23 -3.99 9.60
N ALA A 303 -11.73 -4.77 8.65
CA ALA A 303 -10.92 -4.25 7.53
C ALA A 303 -11.66 -3.20 6.69
N ALA A 304 -12.98 -3.36 6.50
CA ALA A 304 -13.81 -2.37 5.83
C ALA A 304 -13.86 -1.05 6.60
N ALA A 305 -14.05 -1.10 7.92
CA ALA A 305 -14.09 0.07 8.79
C ALA A 305 -12.71 0.78 8.84
N GLU A 306 -11.62 0.02 8.98
CA GLU A 306 -10.24 0.53 8.97
C GLU A 306 -9.91 1.23 7.65
N LYS A 307 -10.32 0.68 6.52
CA LYS A 307 -10.12 1.28 5.20
C LYS A 307 -10.85 2.63 5.04
N ILE A 308 -12.03 2.77 5.63
CA ILE A 308 -12.76 4.04 5.68
C ILE A 308 -11.99 5.07 6.52
N TYR A 309 -11.46 4.66 7.67
CA TYR A 309 -10.60 5.50 8.50
C TYR A 309 -9.34 5.96 7.75
N ALA A 310 -8.64 5.05 7.09
CA ALA A 310 -7.43 5.35 6.32
C ALA A 310 -7.69 6.34 5.16
N ARG A 311 -8.93 6.41 4.65
CA ARG A 311 -9.35 7.40 3.64
C ARG A 311 -9.73 8.77 4.22
N GLY A 312 -9.61 8.95 5.54
CA GLY A 312 -9.94 10.21 6.21
C GLY A 312 -11.45 10.47 6.39
N ARG A 313 -12.33 9.48 6.17
CA ARG A 313 -13.79 9.61 6.28
C ARG A 313 -14.22 9.33 7.72
N MET A 314 -13.88 10.23 8.66
CA MET A 314 -13.94 9.98 10.11
C MET A 314 -15.34 9.66 10.63
N GLU A 315 -16.41 10.34 10.18
CA GLU A 315 -17.77 10.06 10.62
C GLU A 315 -18.28 8.69 10.18
N GLU A 316 -17.93 8.30 8.95
CA GLU A 316 -18.29 6.98 8.45
C GLU A 316 -17.46 5.88 9.11
N ALA A 317 -16.17 6.14 9.36
CA ALA A 317 -15.30 5.22 10.10
C ALA A 317 -15.83 4.99 11.52
N LYS A 318 -16.22 6.06 12.21
CA LYS A 318 -16.87 5.99 13.53
C LYS A 318 -18.10 5.10 13.51
N THR A 319 -18.98 5.33 12.54
CA THR A 319 -20.21 4.54 12.38
C THR A 319 -19.90 3.05 12.14
N SER A 320 -18.93 2.78 11.26
CA SER A 320 -18.54 1.42 10.87
C SER A 320 -17.84 0.67 12.01
N LEU A 321 -16.94 1.34 12.75
CA LEU A 321 -16.26 0.76 13.91
C LEU A 321 -17.24 0.46 15.05
N ASN A 322 -18.20 1.34 15.30
CA ASN A 322 -19.26 1.06 16.29
C ASN A 322 -20.16 -0.11 15.86
N LYS A 323 -20.53 -0.19 14.57
CA LYS A 323 -21.25 -1.36 14.04
C LYS A 323 -20.43 -2.65 14.20
N TYR A 324 -19.11 -2.59 13.93
CA TYR A 324 -18.23 -3.72 14.16
C TYR A 324 -18.27 -4.19 15.61
N LEU A 325 -18.10 -3.28 16.58
CA LEU A 325 -18.13 -3.61 18.01
C LEU A 325 -19.49 -4.12 18.50
N GLN A 326 -20.60 -3.70 17.87
CA GLN A 326 -21.92 -4.25 18.15
C GLN A 326 -22.07 -5.68 17.66
N THR A 327 -21.49 -5.98 16.50
CA THR A 327 -21.59 -7.31 15.88
C THR A 327 -20.59 -8.29 16.48
N PHE A 328 -19.37 -7.82 16.79
CA PHE A 328 -18.25 -8.60 17.30
C PHE A 328 -17.63 -7.93 18.54
N PRO A 329 -18.34 -7.88 19.68
CA PRO A 329 -17.84 -7.21 20.88
C PRO A 329 -16.54 -7.81 21.43
N GLU A 330 -16.34 -9.12 21.25
CA GLU A 330 -15.12 -9.86 21.60
C GLU A 330 -14.38 -10.34 20.34
N GLY A 331 -14.56 -9.66 19.23
CA GLY A 331 -13.91 -9.99 17.97
C GLY A 331 -12.40 -9.80 18.03
N ALA A 332 -11.68 -10.45 17.11
CA ALA A 332 -10.22 -10.42 17.06
C ALA A 332 -9.63 -9.00 16.97
N PHE A 333 -10.39 -8.04 16.48
CA PHE A 333 -10.00 -6.65 16.28
C PHE A 333 -10.75 -5.65 17.17
N SER A 334 -11.44 -6.11 18.21
CA SER A 334 -12.21 -5.25 19.12
C SER A 334 -11.32 -4.18 19.77
N LEU A 335 -10.12 -4.55 20.19
CA LEU A 335 -9.15 -3.60 20.76
C LEU A 335 -8.70 -2.56 19.74
N ASN A 336 -8.45 -2.98 18.50
CA ASN A 336 -8.11 -2.06 17.41
C ASN A 336 -9.25 -1.08 17.14
N ALA A 337 -10.49 -1.56 17.11
CA ALA A 337 -11.66 -0.72 16.88
C ALA A 337 -11.84 0.32 18.01
N HIS A 338 -11.69 -0.07 19.27
CA HIS A 338 -11.70 0.86 20.39
C HIS A 338 -10.58 1.89 20.30
N TYR A 339 -9.38 1.46 19.90
CA TYR A 339 -8.26 2.38 19.72
C TYR A 339 -8.51 3.43 18.63
N TYR A 340 -8.97 3.01 17.45
CA TYR A 340 -9.33 3.96 16.39
C TYR A 340 -10.45 4.92 16.79
N LEU A 341 -11.43 4.46 17.58
CA LEU A 341 -12.47 5.34 18.12
C LEU A 341 -11.89 6.36 19.12
N CYS A 342 -10.87 6.01 19.90
CA CYS A 342 -10.13 7.00 20.71
C CYS A 342 -9.45 8.05 19.83
N LEU A 343 -8.80 7.63 18.72
CA LEU A 343 -8.12 8.57 17.81
C LEU A 343 -9.12 9.51 17.12
N ILE A 344 -10.25 8.98 16.65
CA ILE A 344 -11.34 9.79 16.06
C ILE A 344 -11.89 10.77 17.11
N GLY A 345 -12.09 10.31 18.34
CA GLY A 345 -12.52 11.16 19.46
C GLY A 345 -11.56 12.29 19.72
N ASN A 346 -10.26 12.03 19.67
CA ASN A 346 -9.23 13.04 19.87
C ASN A 346 -9.24 14.11 18.76
N GLU A 347 -9.34 13.68 17.50
CA GLU A 347 -9.44 14.59 16.36
C GLU A 347 -10.70 15.49 16.44
N GLN A 348 -11.83 14.90 16.85
CA GLN A 348 -13.11 15.58 16.99
C GLN A 348 -13.28 16.32 18.32
N LYS A 349 -12.30 16.22 19.25
CA LYS A 349 -12.39 16.71 20.61
C LYS A 349 -13.61 16.17 21.38
N ASN A 350 -13.99 14.95 21.07
CA ASN A 350 -15.08 14.25 21.74
C ASN A 350 -14.53 13.48 22.95
N TYR A 351 -14.48 14.17 24.07
CA TYR A 351 -13.87 13.67 25.30
C TYR A 351 -14.60 12.44 25.88
N ASP A 352 -15.93 12.41 25.78
CA ASP A 352 -16.72 11.27 26.25
C ASP A 352 -16.37 9.98 25.50
N MET A 353 -16.19 10.10 24.18
CA MET A 353 -15.77 8.98 23.34
C MET A 353 -14.38 8.47 23.70
N ILE A 354 -13.42 9.39 23.96
CA ILE A 354 -12.08 9.01 24.41
C ILE A 354 -12.16 8.27 25.75
N LEU A 355 -12.89 8.79 26.72
CA LEU A 355 -13.01 8.19 28.05
C LEU A 355 -13.69 6.82 28.00
N LEU A 356 -14.72 6.68 27.17
CA LEU A 356 -15.44 5.41 26.98
C LEU A 356 -14.50 4.33 26.40
N HIS A 357 -13.91 4.62 25.24
CA HIS A 357 -13.16 3.61 24.50
C HIS A 357 -11.79 3.34 25.11
N SER A 358 -11.11 4.35 25.69
CA SER A 358 -9.89 4.11 26.47
C SER A 358 -10.17 3.26 27.72
N GLY A 359 -11.33 3.45 28.36
CA GLY A 359 -11.76 2.61 29.47
C GLY A 359 -11.91 1.14 29.06
N LYS A 360 -12.52 0.89 27.90
CA LYS A 360 -12.65 -0.45 27.33
C LYS A 360 -11.30 -1.10 27.03
N LEU A 361 -10.37 -0.35 26.46
CA LEU A 361 -9.00 -0.85 26.23
C LEU A 361 -8.31 -1.26 27.54
N LEU A 362 -8.48 -0.49 28.59
CA LEU A 362 -7.82 -0.74 29.87
C LEU A 362 -8.42 -1.89 30.70
N GLU A 363 -9.57 -2.44 30.30
CA GLU A 363 -10.11 -3.69 30.84
C GLU A 363 -9.20 -4.90 30.49
N TYR A 364 -8.32 -4.77 29.49
CA TYR A 364 -7.43 -5.84 29.01
C TYR A 364 -5.96 -5.55 29.42
N PRO A 365 -5.39 -6.34 30.36
CA PRO A 365 -4.07 -6.03 30.95
C PRO A 365 -2.90 -5.98 29.95
N ASN A 366 -2.92 -6.81 28.91
CA ASN A 366 -1.86 -6.95 27.91
C ASN A 366 -2.21 -6.30 26.57
N ASN A 367 -3.00 -5.26 26.57
CA ASN A 367 -3.43 -4.58 25.39
C ASN A 367 -2.26 -3.73 24.79
N PRO A 368 -1.98 -3.87 23.49
CA PRO A 368 -0.88 -3.16 22.84
C PRO A 368 -1.08 -1.65 22.77
N PHE A 369 -2.31 -1.16 22.98
CA PHE A 369 -2.68 0.26 22.91
C PHE A 369 -2.77 0.92 24.29
N ALA A 370 -2.35 0.23 25.36
CA ALA A 370 -2.55 0.69 26.74
C ALA A 370 -1.86 2.02 27.01
N GLU A 371 -0.65 2.22 26.53
CA GLU A 371 0.09 3.47 26.75
C GLU A 371 -0.61 4.65 26.06
N GLU A 372 -0.96 4.52 24.78
CA GLU A 372 -1.67 5.54 24.02
C GLU A 372 -3.03 5.87 24.60
N ALA A 373 -3.77 4.84 25.00
CA ALA A 373 -5.07 4.99 25.65
C ALA A 373 -4.95 5.76 26.98
N LEU A 374 -3.91 5.47 27.77
CA LEU A 374 -3.65 6.17 29.03
C LEU A 374 -3.24 7.62 28.81
N ILE A 375 -2.41 7.90 27.79
CA ILE A 375 -2.03 9.27 27.43
C ILE A 375 -3.28 10.09 27.12
N LEU A 376 -4.09 9.63 26.15
CA LEU A 376 -5.31 10.34 25.74
C LEU A 376 -6.29 10.51 26.90
N ARG A 377 -6.47 9.47 27.72
CA ARG A 377 -7.36 9.50 28.87
C ARG A 377 -6.89 10.51 29.92
N ALA A 378 -5.62 10.45 30.29
CA ALA A 378 -5.04 11.33 31.30
C ALA A 378 -5.09 12.80 30.88
N GLU A 379 -4.79 13.09 29.60
CA GLU A 379 -4.88 14.44 29.04
C GLU A 379 -6.30 15.00 29.07
N VAL A 380 -7.29 14.19 28.68
CA VAL A 380 -8.70 14.58 28.74
C VAL A 380 -9.12 14.87 30.18
N GLN A 381 -8.80 13.97 31.12
CA GLN A 381 -9.13 14.14 32.53
C GLN A 381 -8.47 15.37 33.13
N PHE A 382 -7.21 15.62 32.77
CA PHE A 382 -6.48 16.82 33.20
C PHE A 382 -7.13 18.10 32.66
N ASN A 383 -7.46 18.14 31.37
CA ASN A 383 -8.09 19.30 30.74
C ASN A 383 -9.51 19.57 31.26
N GLN A 384 -10.23 18.54 31.68
CA GLN A 384 -11.53 18.64 32.36
C GLN A 384 -11.41 18.98 33.84
N GLN A 385 -10.19 19.21 34.35
CA GLN A 385 -9.89 19.47 35.78
C GLN A 385 -10.25 18.29 36.72
N ASN A 386 -10.40 17.10 36.19
CA ASN A 386 -10.59 15.88 36.99
C ASN A 386 -9.22 15.34 37.44
N MET A 387 -8.57 16.09 38.32
CA MET A 387 -7.15 15.88 38.67
C MET A 387 -6.89 14.54 39.36
N ALA A 388 -7.84 14.02 40.14
CA ALA A 388 -7.69 12.75 40.84
C ALA A 388 -7.67 11.57 39.84
N GLU A 389 -8.57 11.55 38.86
CA GLU A 389 -8.61 10.56 37.82
C GLU A 389 -7.40 10.70 36.88
N ALA A 390 -7.02 11.92 36.50
CA ALA A 390 -5.84 12.17 35.71
C ALA A 390 -4.56 11.66 36.42
N LEU A 391 -4.41 11.91 37.72
CA LEU A 391 -3.32 11.38 38.51
C LEU A 391 -3.26 9.86 38.48
N ALA A 392 -4.40 9.18 38.63
CA ALA A 392 -4.47 7.72 38.55
C ALA A 392 -4.05 7.22 37.17
N SER A 393 -4.52 7.86 36.09
CA SER A 393 -4.16 7.50 34.71
C SER A 393 -2.67 7.73 34.42
N TYR A 394 -2.09 8.82 34.88
CA TYR A 394 -0.64 9.08 34.74
C TYR A 394 0.20 8.09 35.54
N LYS A 395 -0.23 7.68 36.75
CA LYS A 395 0.46 6.63 37.54
C LYS A 395 0.47 5.30 36.80
N MET A 396 -0.68 4.90 36.22
CA MET A 396 -0.76 3.69 35.39
C MET A 396 0.12 3.80 34.14
N LEU A 397 0.20 4.97 33.52
CA LEU A 397 1.09 5.21 32.37
C LEU A 397 2.56 5.07 32.78
N LYS A 398 2.97 5.62 33.94
CA LYS A 398 4.34 5.49 34.47
C LYS A 398 4.75 4.02 34.61
N GLU A 399 3.85 3.17 35.11
CA GLU A 399 4.10 1.73 35.31
C GLU A 399 4.23 0.97 33.98
N LYS A 400 3.50 1.40 32.93
CA LYS A 400 3.45 0.74 31.63
C LYS A 400 4.43 1.31 30.60
N ALA A 401 4.99 2.49 30.86
CA ALA A 401 5.80 3.23 29.89
C ALA A 401 7.02 2.42 29.41
N THR A 402 7.10 2.22 28.10
CA THR A 402 8.15 1.44 27.43
C THR A 402 9.38 2.25 27.06
N ASN A 403 9.27 3.58 27.08
CA ASN A 403 10.37 4.50 26.76
C ASN A 403 10.47 5.66 27.74
N VAL A 404 11.58 6.36 27.69
CA VAL A 404 11.90 7.48 28.60
C VAL A 404 10.94 8.65 28.39
N GLU A 405 10.56 8.96 27.16
CA GLU A 405 9.70 10.09 26.83
C GLU A 405 8.30 9.92 27.43
N ARG A 406 7.71 8.72 27.30
CA ARG A 406 6.41 8.41 27.89
C ARG A 406 6.44 8.38 29.40
N ARG A 407 7.53 7.88 30.00
CA ARG A 407 7.74 7.92 31.45
C ARG A 407 7.82 9.36 31.95
N GLN A 408 8.60 10.20 31.30
CA GLN A 408 8.75 11.60 31.64
C GLN A 408 7.41 12.38 31.49
N LEU A 409 6.62 12.06 30.45
CA LEU A 409 5.27 12.62 30.31
C LEU A 409 4.37 12.22 31.48
N ALA A 410 4.39 10.95 31.87
CA ALA A 410 3.62 10.45 32.99
C ALA A 410 4.06 11.12 34.31
N GLU A 411 5.35 11.22 34.59
CA GLU A 411 5.89 11.85 35.79
C GLU A 411 5.58 13.35 35.87
N THR A 412 5.62 14.02 34.71
CA THR A 412 5.20 15.43 34.62
C THR A 412 3.71 15.58 34.93
N GLY A 413 2.87 14.68 34.38
CA GLY A 413 1.44 14.67 34.67
C GLY A 413 1.16 14.40 36.16
N ILE A 414 1.84 13.44 36.76
CA ILE A 414 1.76 13.15 38.21
C ILE A 414 2.11 14.38 39.04
N LEU A 415 3.24 15.01 38.74
CA LEU A 415 3.69 16.21 39.43
C LEU A 415 2.65 17.34 39.39
N ARG A 416 2.12 17.63 38.19
CA ARG A 416 1.14 18.71 38.00
C ARG A 416 -0.19 18.39 38.71
N CYS A 417 -0.69 17.17 38.57
CA CYS A 417 -1.91 16.75 39.25
C CYS A 417 -1.77 16.80 40.78
N ALA A 418 -0.69 16.24 41.33
CA ALA A 418 -0.41 16.25 42.79
C ALA A 418 -0.34 17.68 43.33
N PHE A 419 0.35 18.57 42.65
CA PHE A 419 0.46 19.97 43.05
C PHE A 419 -0.90 20.68 43.07
N LEU A 420 -1.73 20.47 42.01
CA LEU A 420 -3.08 21.06 41.93
C LEU A 420 -4.05 20.47 42.96
N LEU A 421 -3.91 19.19 43.28
CA LEU A 421 -4.66 18.52 44.37
C LEU A 421 -4.18 18.95 45.75
N ARG A 422 -3.09 19.70 45.85
CA ARG A 422 -2.44 20.08 47.11
C ARG A 422 -1.93 18.89 47.92
N ASP A 423 -1.58 17.81 47.25
CA ASP A 423 -0.91 16.66 47.87
C ASP A 423 0.60 16.93 47.89
N ASP A 424 1.04 17.58 48.99
CA ASP A 424 2.43 18.00 49.14
C ASP A 424 3.39 16.80 49.17
N ILE A 425 2.97 15.65 49.71
CA ILE A 425 3.79 14.44 49.78
C ILE A 425 4.04 13.89 48.37
N GLU A 426 2.98 13.67 47.62
CA GLU A 426 3.07 13.17 46.23
C GLU A 426 3.82 14.17 45.33
N THR A 427 3.61 15.48 45.53
CA THR A 427 4.33 16.53 44.80
C THR A 427 5.84 16.44 45.02
N ILE A 428 6.28 16.23 46.25
CA ILE A 428 7.71 16.09 46.60
C ILE A 428 8.29 14.82 45.97
N HIS A 429 7.57 13.70 46.02
CA HIS A 429 7.98 12.44 45.40
C HIS A 429 8.11 12.58 43.90
N ALA A 430 7.07 13.05 43.23
CA ALA A 430 7.05 13.19 41.78
C ALA A 430 8.13 14.14 41.26
N ALA A 431 8.31 15.29 41.94
CA ALA A 431 9.37 16.23 41.58
C ALA A 431 10.76 15.63 41.76
N THR A 432 10.96 14.85 42.83
CA THR A 432 12.26 14.22 43.11
C THR A 432 12.60 13.15 42.06
N ASP A 433 11.64 12.33 41.69
CA ASP A 433 11.80 11.33 40.63
C ASP A 433 12.16 12.02 39.31
N LEU A 434 11.40 13.06 38.94
CA LEU A 434 11.62 13.79 37.69
C LEU A 434 12.99 14.48 37.66
N LEU A 435 13.43 15.08 38.78
CA LEU A 435 14.73 15.74 38.87
C LEU A 435 15.92 14.76 38.85
N ALA A 436 15.69 13.48 39.09
CA ALA A 436 16.70 12.44 38.98
C ALA A 436 16.92 11.99 37.51
N GLU A 437 16.05 12.36 36.60
CA GLU A 437 16.18 12.02 35.19
C GLU A 437 17.39 12.71 34.51
N ALA A 438 18.19 11.93 33.77
CA ALA A 438 19.46 12.41 33.18
C ALA A 438 19.27 13.47 32.08
N LYS A 439 18.12 13.48 31.42
CA LYS A 439 17.80 14.39 30.31
C LYS A 439 16.46 15.08 30.57
N LEU A 440 16.51 16.10 31.42
CA LEU A 440 15.34 16.92 31.69
C LEU A 440 15.50 18.30 31.04
N SER A 441 14.45 18.82 30.41
CA SER A 441 14.50 20.16 29.85
C SER A 441 14.65 21.20 30.97
N PRO A 442 15.31 22.34 30.71
CA PRO A 442 15.44 23.41 31.72
C PRO A 442 14.10 23.89 32.26
N GLU A 443 13.08 23.97 31.39
CA GLU A 443 11.73 24.41 31.76
C GLU A 443 11.08 23.43 32.75
N LEU A 444 11.14 22.15 32.45
CA LEU A 444 10.54 21.10 33.27
C LEU A 444 11.32 20.95 34.60
N ARG A 445 12.66 21.10 34.53
CA ARG A 445 13.50 21.15 35.74
C ARG A 445 13.10 22.29 36.66
N ASN A 446 12.90 23.49 36.13
CA ASN A 446 12.48 24.65 36.90
C ASN A 446 11.08 24.47 37.50
N GLU A 447 10.14 23.90 36.71
CA GLU A 447 8.79 23.57 37.18
C GLU A 447 8.84 22.58 38.37
N ALA A 448 9.62 21.51 38.23
CA ALA A 448 9.77 20.50 39.29
C ALA A 448 10.40 21.06 40.57
N LEU A 449 11.46 21.83 40.46
CA LEU A 449 12.07 22.52 41.61
C LEU A 449 11.08 23.46 42.28
N TYR A 450 10.34 24.23 41.51
CA TYR A 450 9.36 25.19 42.02
C TYR A 450 8.23 24.51 42.80
N TYR A 451 7.62 23.49 42.23
CA TYR A 451 6.53 22.77 42.90
C TYR A 451 7.04 22.07 44.17
N ARG A 452 8.24 21.48 44.13
CA ARG A 452 8.85 20.85 45.29
C ARG A 452 9.17 21.85 46.40
N ALA A 453 9.73 23.01 46.06
CA ALA A 453 9.99 24.08 47.02
C ALA A 453 8.71 24.57 47.70
N LYS A 454 7.63 24.78 46.91
CA LYS A 454 6.31 25.16 47.45
C LYS A 454 5.76 24.10 48.40
N ALA A 455 5.86 22.82 48.05
CA ALA A 455 5.42 21.73 48.91
C ALA A 455 6.24 21.63 50.19
N TYR A 456 7.56 21.76 50.10
CA TYR A 456 8.43 21.81 51.30
C TYR A 456 8.11 22.98 52.20
N THR A 457 7.83 24.15 51.64
CA THR A 457 7.45 25.34 52.46
C THR A 457 6.16 25.09 53.23
N LYS A 458 5.15 24.49 52.61
CA LYS A 458 3.90 24.11 53.28
C LYS A 458 4.11 23.09 54.39
N GLN A 459 5.05 22.16 54.23
CA GLN A 459 5.42 21.17 55.22
C GLN A 459 6.39 21.68 56.27
N LYS A 460 6.71 22.99 56.26
CA LYS A 460 7.69 23.62 57.18
C LYS A 460 9.09 23.00 57.11
N ALA A 461 9.45 22.47 55.96
CA ALA A 461 10.76 21.92 55.67
C ALA A 461 11.65 23.00 55.01
N ASP A 462 11.78 24.13 55.68
CA ASP A 462 12.33 25.38 55.15
C ASP A 462 13.74 25.24 54.57
N LYS A 463 14.60 24.41 55.17
CA LYS A 463 15.96 24.17 54.65
C LYS A 463 15.93 23.56 53.26
N LYS A 464 15.07 22.54 53.05
CA LYS A 464 14.92 21.86 51.74
C LYS A 464 14.28 22.79 50.71
N ALA A 465 13.28 23.57 51.13
CA ALA A 465 12.66 24.57 50.27
C ALA A 465 13.69 25.58 49.77
N MET A 466 14.56 26.05 50.66
CA MET A 466 15.61 27.02 50.33
C MET A 466 16.68 26.48 49.39
N GLU A 467 16.99 25.19 49.44
CA GLU A 467 17.90 24.54 48.46
C GLU A 467 17.34 24.68 47.05
N ASP A 468 16.08 24.34 46.88
CA ASP A 468 15.41 24.42 45.58
C ASP A 468 15.22 25.87 45.10
N TYR A 469 14.81 26.78 45.99
CA TYR A 469 14.68 28.20 45.65
C TYR A 469 16.02 28.85 45.29
N ARG A 470 17.13 28.51 45.95
CA ARG A 470 18.46 29.02 45.59
C ARG A 470 18.91 28.53 44.20
N GLU A 471 18.57 27.29 43.85
CA GLU A 471 18.86 26.78 42.50
C GLU A 471 18.06 27.54 41.43
N LEU A 472 16.76 27.74 41.64
CA LEU A 472 15.89 28.52 40.76
C LEU A 472 16.33 29.97 40.62
N ALA A 473 16.73 30.60 41.74
CA ALA A 473 17.11 32.01 41.81
C ALA A 473 18.36 32.36 40.99
N LYS A 474 19.08 31.38 40.46
CA LYS A 474 20.23 31.60 39.57
C LYS A 474 19.84 32.24 38.24
N ASP A 475 18.60 32.04 37.77
CA ASP A 475 18.09 32.64 36.54
C ASP A 475 16.72 33.32 36.75
N THR A 476 16.77 34.63 37.04
CA THR A 476 15.60 35.46 37.28
C THR A 476 14.83 35.89 36.03
N ARG A 477 15.26 35.45 34.84
CA ARG A 477 14.55 35.70 33.58
C ARG A 477 13.33 34.78 33.39
N ASN A 478 13.33 33.63 34.06
CA ASN A 478 12.14 32.79 34.12
C ASN A 478 11.27 33.16 35.34
N PRO A 479 9.92 32.92 35.26
CA PRO A 479 9.01 33.35 36.31
C PRO A 479 9.28 32.67 37.68
N TYR A 480 9.68 31.39 37.65
CA TYR A 480 9.98 30.65 38.89
C TYR A 480 11.24 31.16 39.55
N GLY A 481 12.26 31.52 38.77
CA GLY A 481 13.50 32.09 39.31
C GLY A 481 13.31 33.50 39.86
N ALA A 482 12.47 34.32 39.27
CA ALA A 482 12.09 35.63 39.75
C ALA A 482 11.41 35.55 41.13
N GLU A 483 10.43 34.68 41.30
CA GLU A 483 9.78 34.43 42.59
C GLU A 483 10.75 33.83 43.59
N ALA A 484 11.56 32.84 43.17
CA ALA A 484 12.52 32.18 44.05
C ALA A 484 13.54 33.16 44.62
N LYS A 485 14.01 34.13 43.85
CA LYS A 485 14.93 35.18 44.32
C LYS A 485 14.32 36.02 45.45
N TYR A 486 13.04 36.40 45.29
CA TYR A 486 12.28 37.04 46.36
C TYR A 486 12.13 36.14 47.60
N GLN A 487 11.79 34.85 47.43
CA GLN A 487 11.60 33.92 48.55
C GLN A 487 12.90 33.69 49.33
N VAL A 488 14.05 33.64 48.66
CA VAL A 488 15.37 33.58 49.34
C VAL A 488 15.59 34.80 50.19
N ALA A 489 15.35 36.01 49.67
CA ALA A 489 15.51 37.25 50.42
C ALA A 489 14.51 37.36 51.57
N GLN A 490 13.25 36.94 51.37
CA GLN A 490 12.23 36.92 52.43
C GLN A 490 12.63 35.98 53.58
N SER A 491 13.15 34.79 53.25
CA SER A 491 13.62 33.84 54.27
C SER A 491 14.79 34.41 55.14
N LEU A 492 15.70 35.12 54.47
CA LEU A 492 16.80 35.79 55.17
C LEU A 492 16.27 36.91 56.08
N TYR A 493 15.29 37.68 55.64
CA TYR A 493 14.63 38.70 56.43
C TYR A 493 13.92 38.09 57.64
N ASP A 494 13.16 37.03 57.46
CA ASP A 494 12.44 36.34 58.55
C ASP A 494 13.40 35.73 59.59
N ALA A 495 14.58 35.28 59.13
CA ALA A 495 15.68 34.83 60.02
C ALA A 495 16.43 35.98 60.68
N LYS A 496 16.06 37.24 60.42
CA LYS A 496 16.74 38.47 60.93
C LYS A 496 18.17 38.64 60.40
N GLU A 497 18.51 37.95 59.27
CA GLU A 497 19.80 38.09 58.60
C GLU A 497 19.75 39.29 57.62
N TYR A 498 19.49 40.48 58.16
CA TYR A 498 19.17 41.69 57.38
C TYR A 498 20.27 42.10 56.41
N ALA A 499 21.55 41.97 56.78
CA ALA A 499 22.65 42.29 55.86
C ALA A 499 22.69 41.32 54.62
N ALA A 500 22.40 40.05 54.86
CA ALA A 500 22.31 39.07 53.77
C ALA A 500 21.07 39.30 52.88
N ALA A 501 19.92 39.62 53.49
CA ALA A 501 18.69 39.97 52.77
C ALA A 501 18.88 41.22 51.90
N GLU A 502 19.50 42.29 52.44
CA GLU A 502 19.84 43.53 51.73
C GLU A 502 20.68 43.19 50.44
N LYS A 503 21.73 42.41 50.63
CA LYS A 503 22.63 42.02 49.57
C LYS A 503 21.88 41.23 48.42
N GLU A 504 21.03 40.29 48.79
CA GLU A 504 20.24 39.52 47.84
C GLU A 504 19.25 40.39 47.08
N LEU A 505 18.57 41.31 47.75
CA LEU A 505 17.60 42.23 47.16
C LEU A 505 18.27 43.22 46.21
N LEU A 506 19.37 43.83 46.61
CA LEU A 506 20.12 44.76 45.75
C LEU A 506 20.66 44.04 44.51
N ASN A 507 21.20 42.84 44.68
CA ASN A 507 21.65 42.01 43.54
C ASN A 507 20.49 41.71 42.56
N TYR A 508 19.29 41.46 43.07
CA TYR A 508 18.13 41.23 42.21
C TYR A 508 17.67 42.48 41.49
N ILE A 509 17.65 43.62 42.15
CA ILE A 509 17.27 44.92 41.60
C ILE A 509 18.22 45.35 40.47
N GLU A 510 19.50 45.00 40.57
CA GLU A 510 20.49 45.27 39.53
C GLU A 510 20.37 44.36 38.33
N GLN A 511 19.72 43.21 38.48
CA GLN A 511 19.50 42.28 37.37
C GLN A 511 18.33 42.73 36.49
N SER A 512 18.51 42.67 35.18
CA SER A 512 17.39 42.86 34.22
C SER A 512 16.45 41.66 34.26
N THR A 513 15.24 41.84 34.81
CA THR A 513 14.20 40.81 34.83
C THR A 513 12.92 41.34 34.15
N PRO A 514 12.21 40.52 33.37
CA PRO A 514 10.92 40.90 32.80
C PRO A 514 9.77 40.79 33.82
N HIS A 515 10.01 40.27 35.03
CA HIS A 515 9.00 39.95 36.04
C HIS A 515 8.80 41.09 37.03
N ALA A 516 8.18 42.19 36.56
CA ALA A 516 8.00 43.45 37.30
C ALA A 516 7.34 43.27 38.67
N TYR A 517 6.39 42.35 38.83
CA TYR A 517 5.73 42.08 40.14
C TYR A 517 6.71 41.61 41.21
N TRP A 518 7.53 40.60 40.90
CA TRP A 518 8.50 40.09 41.89
C TRP A 518 9.62 41.08 42.16
N LEU A 519 9.99 41.89 41.18
CA LEU A 519 10.91 42.98 41.35
C LEU A 519 10.31 44.03 42.29
N ALA A 520 9.05 44.44 42.09
CA ALA A 520 8.35 45.39 42.96
C ALA A 520 8.24 44.86 44.40
N ARG A 521 7.87 43.59 44.58
CA ARG A 521 7.87 42.96 45.91
C ARG A 521 9.23 42.98 46.58
N SER A 522 10.31 42.86 45.82
CA SER A 522 11.68 42.94 46.34
C SER A 522 12.04 44.34 46.77
N PHE A 523 11.58 45.38 46.09
CA PHE A 523 11.71 46.77 46.56
C PHE A 523 10.95 46.99 47.88
N VAL A 524 9.73 46.46 47.99
CA VAL A 524 8.96 46.55 49.26
C VAL A 524 9.68 45.84 50.39
N LEU A 525 10.20 44.62 50.13
CA LEU A 525 10.96 43.89 51.16
C LEU A 525 12.28 44.60 51.53
N LEU A 526 12.95 45.22 50.55
CA LEU A 526 14.14 46.03 50.85
C LEU A 526 13.82 47.23 51.78
N SER A 527 12.67 47.85 51.56
CA SER A 527 12.19 48.88 52.51
C SER A 527 11.96 48.33 53.93
N ASP A 528 11.40 47.10 54.04
CA ASP A 528 11.23 46.45 55.35
C ASP A 528 12.57 46.14 56.00
N VAL A 529 13.60 45.74 55.25
CA VAL A 529 14.99 45.54 55.76
C VAL A 529 15.58 46.85 56.26
N TYR A 530 15.41 47.92 55.48
CA TYR A 530 15.94 49.25 55.93
C TYR A 530 15.23 49.76 57.16
N HIS A 531 13.92 49.60 57.26
CA HIS A 531 13.16 49.93 58.44
C HIS A 531 13.68 49.13 59.69
N ALA A 532 13.84 47.82 59.56
CA ALA A 532 14.32 46.94 60.63
C ALA A 532 15.76 47.27 61.07
N THR A 533 16.56 47.94 60.25
CA THR A 533 17.93 48.35 60.51
C THR A 533 18.07 49.85 60.89
N GLY A 534 16.93 50.55 61.08
CA GLY A 534 16.89 51.96 61.48
C GLY A 534 17.20 52.95 60.33
N LYS A 535 17.12 52.55 59.06
CA LYS A 535 17.36 53.38 57.86
C LYS A 535 16.05 53.84 57.26
N ASP A 536 15.19 54.50 58.03
CA ASP A 536 13.81 54.86 57.66
C ASP A 536 13.74 55.81 56.46
N LEU A 537 14.72 56.69 56.27
CA LEU A 537 14.80 57.58 55.11
C LEU A 537 15.02 56.82 53.84
N ASP A 538 15.93 55.85 53.81
CA ASP A 538 16.18 54.99 52.65
C ASP A 538 14.98 54.14 52.39
N ALA A 539 14.35 53.54 53.41
CA ALA A 539 13.11 52.76 53.27
C ALA A 539 12.01 53.56 52.57
N ARG A 540 11.80 54.78 52.99
CA ARG A 540 10.79 55.69 52.42
C ARG A 540 11.11 56.06 50.97
N GLN A 541 12.39 56.35 50.67
CA GLN A 541 12.83 56.71 49.33
C GLN A 541 12.59 55.58 48.29
N TYR A 542 12.90 54.35 48.64
CA TYR A 542 12.63 53.20 47.78
C TYR A 542 11.14 52.98 47.52
N LEU A 543 10.28 53.13 48.55
CA LEU A 543 8.83 53.01 48.39
C LEU A 543 8.24 54.12 47.53
N LEU A 544 8.67 55.38 47.69
CA LEU A 544 8.21 56.49 46.85
C LEU A 544 8.66 56.34 45.40
N SER A 545 9.89 55.90 45.19
CA SER A 545 10.39 55.61 43.87
C SER A 545 9.58 54.49 43.20
N LEU A 546 9.28 53.43 43.95
CA LEU A 546 8.44 52.32 43.44
C LEU A 546 7.02 52.81 43.10
N GLN A 547 6.41 53.63 43.97
CA GLN A 547 5.07 54.18 43.76
C GLN A 547 4.96 55.03 42.47
N GLN A 548 6.04 55.74 42.14
CA GLN A 548 6.08 56.59 40.94
C GLN A 548 6.27 55.78 39.63
N ASN A 549 6.98 54.64 39.71
CA ASN A 549 7.44 53.93 38.53
C ASN A 549 6.72 52.60 38.28
N TYR A 550 5.97 52.06 39.24
CA TYR A 550 5.26 50.79 39.09
C TYR A 550 3.79 51.02 38.73
N GLN A 551 3.31 50.30 37.72
CA GLN A 551 1.95 50.43 37.21
C GLN A 551 1.26 49.04 37.11
N GLY A 552 1.42 48.21 38.12
CA GLY A 552 0.70 46.94 38.24
C GLY A 552 -0.71 47.12 38.80
N ASN A 553 -1.64 46.28 38.35
CA ASN A 553 -2.98 46.18 38.95
C ASN A 553 -3.02 44.98 39.92
N ASP A 554 -2.29 45.09 41.02
CA ASP A 554 -2.06 44.01 42.00
C ASP A 554 -1.97 44.59 43.42
N ASP A 555 -1.39 43.85 44.39
CA ASP A 555 -1.32 44.23 45.82
C ASP A 555 -0.17 45.20 46.16
N ILE A 556 0.71 45.53 45.22
CA ILE A 556 1.92 46.33 45.47
C ILE A 556 1.57 47.72 45.98
N GLU A 557 0.59 48.42 45.38
CA GLU A 557 0.18 49.75 45.84
C GLU A 557 -0.27 49.74 47.30
N SER A 558 -1.13 48.81 47.68
CA SER A 558 -1.57 48.60 49.06
C SER A 558 -0.41 48.29 50.02
N MET A 559 0.57 47.50 49.56
CA MET A 559 1.75 47.20 50.32
C MET A 559 2.63 48.45 50.59
N ILE A 560 2.79 49.32 49.59
CA ILE A 560 3.50 50.58 49.66
C ILE A 560 2.82 51.51 50.66
N GLU A 561 1.53 51.77 50.53
CA GLU A 561 0.75 52.64 51.37
C GLU A 561 0.80 52.22 52.85
N SER A 562 0.64 50.93 53.12
CA SER A 562 0.71 50.35 54.45
C SER A 562 2.08 50.64 55.16
N ARG A 563 3.16 50.60 54.35
CA ARG A 563 4.50 50.83 54.88
C ARG A 563 4.85 52.30 55.04
N LEU A 564 4.47 53.14 54.08
CA LEU A 564 4.64 54.59 54.16
C LEU A 564 3.90 55.19 55.35
N SER A 565 2.74 54.65 55.73
CA SER A 565 1.99 55.11 56.93
C SER A 565 2.73 54.82 58.20
N LYS A 566 3.60 53.81 58.29
CA LYS A 566 4.41 53.43 59.42
C LYS A 566 5.71 54.25 59.51
N LEU A 567 6.23 54.66 58.34
CA LEU A 567 7.49 55.45 58.24
C LEU A 567 7.23 56.96 58.31
N LYS A 568 6.28 57.44 59.13
CA LYS A 568 6.09 58.88 59.36
C LYS A 568 7.35 59.43 59.99
N VAL A 569 8.06 60.27 59.26
CA VAL A 569 9.16 61.04 59.76
C VAL A 569 8.57 62.06 60.67
N GLU A 570 8.92 62.03 61.97
CA GLU A 570 8.73 63.16 62.89
C GLU A 570 9.51 64.35 62.33
N ASN A 571 8.77 65.45 61.99
CA ASN A 571 9.37 66.69 61.55
C ASN A 571 10.14 67.38 62.68
#